data_26de8a601109fa172ca7b8ee47203652
#
_entry.id   26de8a601109fa172ca7b8ee47203652
#
_cell.length_a   1.000
_cell.length_b   1.000
_cell.length_c   1.000
_cell.angle_alpha   90.00
_cell.angle_beta   90.00
_cell.angle_gamma   90.00
#
_symmetry.space_group_name_H-M   'P 1'
#
loop_
_entity.id
_entity.type
_entity.pdbx_description
1 polymer ?
#
loop_
_entity_poly.entity_id
_entity_poly.type
_entity_poly.pdbx_seq_one_letter_code
_entity_poly.pdbx_strand_id
1 'polypeptide(L)'
;VWVCGLRDFTPPRLRDAVRSHADIAANGDKAEAVQHYTQLGRRAVARGHALDVICAALDDVGLWEMRSCVQRTGGVALSAESFGAPQLLESLRRLLVVDDAGELAMGFGSRYELRAPKDCGSVELLGGGGDGGSDAGTGADGADGVDSSEAAEARCFSWSGGCVGPQTCSALLLHPASDKRKRGAPRGGAVVLQMCVEYRHAAGGRRLRVTTLQLPCAPPQLLPAQLLPALDQQAAAVLLTRMTVQKAAKAGGVDESLRWLDRLLIRLMQSLCEYRKGDPRTVMLPPRLSQLPGILFHLRRSGAIRTSGTSPDLTAAFRLLASSLSVYNTLVLVQPTLLGYDVGRTGATPLPLDGRSITPDRSLLLDSFRQVILCHSRQLAQAEKSKTPPEGVKAMFAQARADMAKLEAERFPAPEVIECEQYGSKARYLTQKLHSDVPLDEFLRGLYKAVVS
;
A
#
# COMPACT_ATOMS: atom_id res chain seq x y z
N VAL A 1 -12.96 -21.38 -12.00
CA VAL A 1 -11.52 -21.08 -11.94
C VAL A 1 -11.04 -20.95 -13.38
N TRP A 2 -10.58 -19.78 -13.73
CA TRP A 2 -10.02 -19.55 -15.07
C TRP A 2 -8.51 -19.42 -14.94
N VAL A 3 -7.76 -20.27 -15.61
CA VAL A 3 -6.29 -20.20 -15.66
C VAL A 3 -5.94 -19.70 -17.04
N CYS A 4 -5.52 -18.45 -17.15
CA CYS A 4 -5.05 -17.93 -18.42
C CYS A 4 -3.62 -17.40 -18.25
N GLY A 5 -2.76 -17.74 -19.19
CA GLY A 5 -1.46 -17.13 -19.35
C GLY A 5 -1.49 -16.07 -20.45
N LEU A 6 -0.46 -15.25 -20.50
CA LEU A 6 -0.25 -14.25 -21.56
C LEU A 6 -0.35 -14.84 -22.98
N ARG A 7 -0.08 -16.14 -23.10
CA ARG A 7 -0.09 -16.86 -24.39
C ARG A 7 -1.44 -16.87 -25.10
N ASP A 8 -2.55 -16.75 -24.36
CA ASP A 8 -3.90 -16.82 -24.94
C ASP A 8 -4.37 -15.49 -25.54
N PHE A 9 -3.64 -14.42 -25.29
CA PHE A 9 -4.00 -13.07 -25.70
C PHE A 9 -2.94 -12.33 -26.51
N THR A 10 -1.76 -12.89 -26.64
CA THR A 10 -0.70 -12.25 -27.41
C THR A 10 -0.90 -12.54 -28.90
N PRO A 11 -0.86 -11.51 -29.76
CA PRO A 11 -0.63 -11.73 -31.16
C PRO A 11 0.58 -12.64 -31.32
N PRO A 12 0.65 -13.48 -32.39
CA PRO A 12 1.71 -14.47 -32.57
C PRO A 12 3.15 -13.96 -32.46
N ARG A 13 3.33 -12.65 -32.41
CA ARG A 13 4.62 -11.95 -32.31
C ARG A 13 5.13 -11.74 -30.89
N LEU A 14 4.29 -11.91 -29.85
CA LEU A 14 4.63 -11.67 -28.45
C LEU A 14 4.62 -12.97 -27.65
N ARG A 15 5.56 -13.84 -27.96
CA ARG A 15 5.68 -15.14 -27.27
C ARG A 15 6.39 -15.06 -25.91
N ASP A 16 7.03 -13.92 -25.61
CA ASP A 16 7.84 -13.77 -24.41
C ASP A 16 7.19 -12.80 -23.41
N ALA A 17 7.10 -13.24 -22.17
CA ALA A 17 6.70 -12.38 -21.05
C ALA A 17 7.65 -11.19 -20.93
N VAL A 18 7.14 -10.07 -20.44
CA VAL A 18 7.94 -8.87 -20.19
C VAL A 18 8.94 -9.15 -19.08
N ARG A 19 10.22 -9.20 -19.41
CA ARG A 19 11.30 -9.49 -18.46
C ARG A 19 11.97 -8.25 -17.89
N SER A 20 11.79 -7.08 -18.51
CA SER A 20 12.36 -5.84 -18.03
C SER A 20 11.42 -4.65 -18.21
N HIS A 21 11.62 -3.62 -17.40
CA HIS A 21 10.89 -2.36 -17.53
C HIS A 21 11.24 -1.61 -18.83
N ALA A 22 12.43 -1.83 -19.40
CA ALA A 22 12.82 -1.27 -20.69
C ALA A 22 12.00 -1.89 -21.83
N ASP A 23 11.70 -3.18 -21.75
CA ASP A 23 10.86 -3.86 -22.75
C ASP A 23 9.44 -3.34 -22.74
N ILE A 24 8.91 -2.95 -21.57
CA ILE A 24 7.59 -2.30 -21.45
C ILE A 24 7.58 -0.98 -22.20
N ALA A 25 8.62 -0.17 -22.04
CA ALA A 25 8.70 1.15 -22.66
C ALA A 25 8.88 1.07 -24.18
N ALA A 26 9.53 0.04 -24.67
CA ALA A 26 9.88 -0.11 -26.10
C ALA A 26 8.81 -0.77 -26.96
N ASN A 27 7.79 -1.42 -26.36
CA ASN A 27 6.91 -2.32 -27.11
C ASN A 27 5.44 -1.86 -27.07
N GLY A 28 4.93 -1.37 -28.23
CA GLY A 28 3.54 -0.91 -28.39
C GLY A 28 2.48 -2.00 -28.19
N ASP A 29 2.77 -3.28 -28.52
CA ASP A 29 1.83 -4.38 -28.41
C ASP A 29 1.46 -4.69 -26.92
N LYS A 30 2.31 -4.29 -26.00
CA LYS A 30 2.03 -4.38 -24.54
C LYS A 30 1.00 -3.36 -24.09
N ALA A 31 0.90 -2.21 -24.77
CA ALA A 31 -0.17 -1.25 -24.52
C ALA A 31 -1.54 -1.85 -24.87
N GLU A 32 -1.62 -2.66 -25.93
CA GLU A 32 -2.85 -3.38 -26.32
C GLU A 32 -3.24 -4.41 -25.26
N ALA A 33 -2.28 -5.19 -24.73
CA ALA A 33 -2.54 -6.14 -23.66
C ALA A 33 -3.06 -5.45 -22.39
N VAL A 34 -2.41 -4.34 -21.97
CA VAL A 34 -2.89 -3.53 -20.82
C VAL A 34 -4.29 -2.98 -21.10
N GLN A 35 -4.57 -2.52 -22.31
CA GLN A 35 -5.88 -2.02 -22.70
C GLN A 35 -6.94 -3.14 -22.65
N HIS A 36 -6.62 -4.33 -23.17
CA HIS A 36 -7.50 -5.50 -23.12
C HIS A 36 -7.89 -5.85 -21.69
N TYR A 37 -6.91 -6.02 -20.78
CA TYR A 37 -7.19 -6.33 -19.37
C TYR A 37 -7.90 -5.19 -18.65
N THR A 38 -7.66 -3.95 -19.04
CA THR A 38 -8.42 -2.81 -18.52
C THR A 38 -9.90 -2.88 -18.92
N GLN A 39 -10.20 -3.23 -20.17
CA GLN A 39 -11.57 -3.42 -20.64
C GLN A 39 -12.22 -4.64 -20.00
N LEU A 40 -11.47 -5.73 -19.82
CA LEU A 40 -11.94 -6.91 -19.10
C LEU A 40 -12.34 -6.54 -17.66
N GLY A 41 -11.51 -5.78 -16.96
CA GLY A 41 -11.82 -5.29 -15.61
C GLY A 41 -13.09 -4.45 -15.56
N ARG A 42 -13.28 -3.52 -16.52
CA ARG A 42 -14.52 -2.72 -16.62
C ARG A 42 -15.76 -3.60 -16.82
N ARG A 43 -15.67 -4.58 -17.72
CA ARG A 43 -16.76 -5.52 -17.97
C ARG A 43 -17.08 -6.37 -16.75
N ALA A 44 -16.05 -6.80 -16.00
CA ALA A 44 -16.21 -7.56 -14.77
C ALA A 44 -16.90 -6.72 -13.69
N VAL A 45 -16.45 -5.46 -13.48
CA VAL A 45 -17.10 -4.52 -12.54
C VAL A 45 -18.57 -4.30 -12.89
N ALA A 46 -18.87 -4.04 -14.17
CA ALA A 46 -20.25 -3.83 -14.63
C ALA A 46 -21.18 -5.04 -14.38
N ARG A 47 -20.60 -6.24 -14.21
CA ARG A 47 -21.32 -7.48 -13.91
C ARG A 47 -21.16 -7.93 -12.45
N GLY A 48 -20.48 -7.14 -11.62
CA GLY A 48 -20.27 -7.44 -10.20
C GLY A 48 -19.34 -8.61 -9.95
N HIS A 49 -18.35 -8.86 -10.82
CA HIS A 49 -17.35 -9.91 -10.66
C HIS A 49 -16.06 -9.39 -10.08
N ALA A 50 -15.44 -10.16 -9.17
CA ALA A 50 -14.05 -10.01 -8.76
C ALA A 50 -13.13 -10.84 -9.67
N LEU A 51 -11.96 -10.32 -9.99
CA LEU A 51 -10.93 -11.01 -10.76
C LEU A 51 -9.68 -11.15 -9.90
N ASP A 52 -9.44 -12.34 -9.39
CA ASP A 52 -8.23 -12.70 -8.68
C ASP A 52 -7.23 -13.31 -9.66
N VAL A 53 -5.95 -12.95 -9.52
CA VAL A 53 -4.88 -13.46 -10.36
C VAL A 53 -3.91 -14.25 -9.49
N ILE A 54 -3.71 -15.51 -9.82
CA ILE A 54 -2.81 -16.42 -9.12
C ILE A 54 -1.64 -16.75 -10.05
N CYS A 55 -0.47 -16.24 -9.70
CA CYS A 55 0.79 -16.45 -10.42
C CYS A 55 1.63 -17.48 -9.67
N ALA A 56 1.84 -18.65 -10.27
CA ALA A 56 2.67 -19.71 -9.72
C ALA A 56 3.76 -20.07 -10.73
N ALA A 57 4.81 -19.26 -10.80
CA ALA A 57 5.92 -19.40 -11.74
C ALA A 57 7.19 -18.74 -11.20
N LEU A 58 8.34 -19.21 -11.67
CA LEU A 58 9.65 -18.60 -11.40
C LEU A 58 9.91 -17.38 -12.30
N ASP A 59 9.31 -17.37 -13.48
CA ASP A 59 9.42 -16.28 -14.46
C ASP A 59 8.19 -15.36 -14.41
N ASP A 60 8.32 -14.17 -15.01
CA ASP A 60 7.21 -13.25 -15.18
C ASP A 60 6.09 -13.87 -16.04
N VAL A 61 4.86 -13.69 -15.61
CA VAL A 61 3.65 -14.25 -16.23
C VAL A 61 2.73 -13.19 -16.83
N GLY A 62 3.10 -11.91 -16.73
CA GLY A 62 2.33 -10.79 -17.24
C GLY A 62 1.36 -10.17 -16.22
N LEU A 63 1.66 -10.27 -14.94
CA LEU A 63 0.89 -9.57 -13.91
C LEU A 63 0.87 -8.05 -14.14
N TRP A 64 1.96 -7.52 -14.73
CA TRP A 64 2.02 -6.11 -15.10
C TRP A 64 0.88 -5.70 -16.03
N GLU A 65 0.57 -6.48 -17.04
CA GLU A 65 -0.52 -6.23 -17.97
C GLU A 65 -1.88 -6.47 -17.32
N MET A 66 -2.00 -7.49 -16.50
CA MET A 66 -3.25 -7.91 -15.84
C MET A 66 -3.63 -7.04 -14.63
N ARG A 67 -2.69 -6.25 -14.07
CA ARG A 67 -2.90 -5.51 -12.81
C ARG A 67 -4.15 -4.64 -12.77
N SER A 68 -4.54 -4.06 -13.93
CA SER A 68 -5.69 -3.17 -13.99
C SER A 68 -7.01 -3.88 -13.75
N CYS A 69 -7.16 -5.14 -14.16
CA CYS A 69 -8.38 -5.89 -13.91
C CYS A 69 -8.50 -6.28 -12.43
N VAL A 70 -7.39 -6.66 -11.77
CA VAL A 70 -7.36 -6.94 -10.34
C VAL A 70 -7.73 -5.69 -9.54
N GLN A 71 -7.04 -4.57 -9.82
CA GLN A 71 -7.25 -3.32 -9.08
C GLN A 71 -8.68 -2.78 -9.20
N ARG A 72 -9.27 -2.81 -10.41
CA ARG A 72 -10.62 -2.28 -10.66
C ARG A 72 -11.71 -3.12 -10.01
N THR A 73 -11.55 -4.43 -10.05
CA THR A 73 -12.54 -5.36 -9.50
C THR A 73 -12.44 -5.52 -7.98
N GLY A 74 -11.37 -5.01 -7.34
CA GLY A 74 -11.11 -5.23 -5.93
C GLY A 74 -10.63 -6.65 -5.62
N GLY A 75 -10.21 -7.40 -6.65
CA GLY A 75 -9.62 -8.72 -6.50
C GLY A 75 -8.19 -8.68 -5.95
N VAL A 76 -7.57 -9.84 -5.84
CA VAL A 76 -6.22 -10.02 -5.27
C VAL A 76 -5.27 -10.58 -6.31
N ALA A 77 -4.00 -10.20 -6.22
CA ALA A 77 -2.92 -10.85 -6.94
C ALA A 77 -2.07 -11.65 -5.95
N LEU A 78 -2.02 -12.97 -6.13
CA LEU A 78 -1.18 -13.88 -5.36
C LEU A 78 -0.04 -14.35 -6.25
N SER A 79 1.20 -14.28 -5.77
CA SER A 79 2.35 -14.75 -6.53
C SER A 79 3.25 -15.62 -5.67
N ALA A 80 3.68 -16.77 -6.24
CA ALA A 80 4.59 -17.72 -5.63
C ALA A 80 5.41 -18.44 -6.71
N GLU A 81 6.48 -19.10 -6.32
CA GLU A 81 7.34 -19.85 -7.24
C GLU A 81 6.65 -21.11 -7.83
N SER A 82 5.65 -21.65 -7.12
CA SER A 82 4.90 -22.85 -7.54
C SER A 82 3.53 -22.92 -6.87
N PHE A 83 2.63 -23.73 -7.42
CA PHE A 83 1.32 -24.02 -6.80
C PHE A 83 1.44 -24.79 -5.47
N GLY A 84 2.54 -25.47 -5.21
CA GLY A 84 2.81 -26.16 -3.95
C GLY A 84 3.39 -25.26 -2.85
N ALA A 85 3.63 -23.99 -3.11
CA ALA A 85 4.21 -23.08 -2.15
C ALA A 85 3.26 -22.85 -0.94
N PRO A 86 3.72 -23.07 0.30
CA PRO A 86 2.87 -22.98 1.49
C PRO A 86 2.14 -21.66 1.64
N GLN A 87 2.81 -20.54 1.37
CA GLN A 87 2.24 -19.20 1.43
C GLN A 87 1.11 -18.98 0.40
N LEU A 88 1.17 -19.64 -0.75
CA LEU A 88 0.11 -19.58 -1.75
C LEU A 88 -1.13 -20.34 -1.29
N LEU A 89 -0.94 -21.57 -0.80
CA LEU A 89 -2.03 -22.40 -0.29
C LEU A 89 -2.73 -21.73 0.90
N GLU A 90 -1.95 -21.15 1.81
CA GLU A 90 -2.49 -20.43 2.95
C GLU A 90 -3.21 -19.13 2.54
N SER A 91 -2.68 -18.41 1.56
CA SER A 91 -3.36 -17.22 1.00
C SER A 91 -4.70 -17.60 0.36
N LEU A 92 -4.78 -18.72 -0.35
CA LEU A 92 -6.03 -19.21 -0.94
C LEU A 92 -7.06 -19.60 0.14
N ARG A 93 -6.62 -20.25 1.22
CA ARG A 93 -7.51 -20.55 2.35
C ARG A 93 -8.08 -19.28 2.97
N ARG A 94 -7.24 -18.25 3.18
CA ARG A 94 -7.66 -16.96 3.76
C ARG A 94 -8.52 -16.12 2.81
N LEU A 95 -8.33 -16.25 1.50
CA LEU A 95 -9.17 -15.61 0.50
C LEU A 95 -10.60 -16.17 0.50
N LEU A 96 -10.71 -17.47 0.73
CA LEU A 96 -11.98 -18.21 0.69
C LEU A 96 -12.56 -18.46 2.09
N VAL A 97 -12.27 -17.58 3.04
CA VAL A 97 -12.86 -17.67 4.39
C VAL A 97 -14.35 -17.51 4.31
N VAL A 98 -15.06 -18.44 4.91
CA VAL A 98 -16.50 -18.40 5.11
C VAL A 98 -16.85 -17.91 6.51
N ASP A 99 -18.02 -17.29 6.64
CA ASP A 99 -18.58 -16.90 7.93
C ASP A 99 -19.22 -18.10 8.66
N ASP A 100 -19.81 -17.86 9.81
CA ASP A 100 -20.48 -18.90 10.61
C ASP A 100 -21.67 -19.56 9.89
N ALA A 101 -22.21 -18.91 8.87
CA ALA A 101 -23.27 -19.44 8.01
C ALA A 101 -22.75 -20.25 6.82
N GLY A 102 -21.43 -20.38 6.65
CA GLY A 102 -20.79 -21.04 5.52
C GLY A 102 -20.73 -20.21 4.24
N GLU A 103 -21.02 -18.91 4.33
CA GLU A 103 -21.00 -18.00 3.19
C GLU A 103 -19.68 -17.21 3.13
N LEU A 104 -19.23 -16.86 1.92
CA LEU A 104 -18.02 -16.06 1.76
C LEU A 104 -18.14 -14.70 2.48
N ALA A 105 -17.15 -14.34 3.28
CA ALA A 105 -17.11 -13.10 4.04
C ALA A 105 -16.83 -11.88 3.13
N MET A 106 -17.55 -11.76 2.01
CA MET A 106 -17.42 -10.68 1.04
C MET A 106 -18.75 -10.34 0.35
N GLY A 107 -18.79 -9.14 -0.23
CA GLY A 107 -19.88 -8.67 -1.06
C GLY A 107 -19.44 -8.48 -2.51
N PHE A 108 -20.38 -8.54 -3.43
CA PHE A 108 -20.15 -8.45 -4.87
C PHE A 108 -20.97 -7.34 -5.51
N GLY A 109 -20.50 -6.82 -6.64
CA GLY A 109 -21.18 -5.75 -7.37
C GLY A 109 -21.33 -4.50 -6.50
N SER A 110 -20.25 -4.06 -5.87
CA SER A 110 -20.27 -2.93 -4.95
C SER A 110 -20.45 -1.61 -5.71
N ARG A 111 -21.35 -0.76 -5.17
CA ARG A 111 -21.54 0.62 -5.60
C ARG A 111 -21.25 1.54 -4.42
N TYR A 112 -20.41 2.49 -4.67
CA TYR A 112 -19.99 3.50 -3.69
C TYR A 112 -20.58 4.84 -4.07
N GLU A 113 -21.10 5.56 -3.09
CA GLU A 113 -21.61 6.90 -3.24
C GLU A 113 -21.09 7.76 -2.09
N LEU A 114 -20.34 8.82 -2.41
CA LEU A 114 -19.88 9.80 -1.45
C LEU A 114 -20.68 11.09 -1.60
N ARG A 115 -21.38 11.48 -0.56
CA ARG A 115 -22.02 12.79 -0.44
C ARG A 115 -21.09 13.72 0.30
N ALA A 116 -20.77 14.83 -0.32
CA ALA A 116 -19.85 15.84 0.18
C ALA A 116 -20.42 17.25 -0.01
N PRO A 117 -19.97 18.25 0.74
CA PRO A 117 -20.42 19.64 0.58
C PRO A 117 -20.13 20.19 -0.83
N LYS A 118 -20.87 21.23 -1.24
CA LYS A 118 -20.70 21.92 -2.53
C LYS A 118 -19.28 22.43 -2.77
N ASP A 119 -18.56 22.76 -1.71
CA ASP A 119 -17.18 23.27 -1.78
C ASP A 119 -16.17 22.16 -2.14
N CYS A 120 -16.57 20.88 -2.16
CA CYS A 120 -15.81 19.78 -2.71
C CYS A 120 -15.95 19.79 -4.25
N GLY A 121 -14.87 20.13 -4.95
CA GLY A 121 -14.86 20.26 -6.42
C GLY A 121 -14.81 18.91 -7.12
N SER A 122 -13.94 18.02 -6.66
CA SER A 122 -13.78 16.66 -7.20
C SER A 122 -13.25 15.71 -6.13
N VAL A 123 -13.44 14.43 -6.38
CA VAL A 123 -12.93 13.34 -5.53
C VAL A 123 -12.08 12.42 -6.39
N GLU A 124 -10.86 12.14 -5.94
CA GLU A 124 -9.97 11.18 -6.56
C GLU A 124 -9.88 9.92 -5.68
N LEU A 125 -10.18 8.76 -6.25
CA LEU A 125 -10.01 7.46 -5.59
C LEU A 125 -8.55 7.02 -5.71
N LEU A 126 -7.89 6.83 -4.58
CA LEU A 126 -6.53 6.30 -4.46
C LEU A 126 -6.58 4.91 -3.85
N GLY A 127 -6.42 3.90 -4.69
CA GLY A 127 -6.42 2.52 -4.22
C GLY A 127 -7.20 1.58 -5.12
N GLY A 128 -7.41 0.36 -4.62
CA GLY A 128 -8.17 -0.68 -5.29
C GLY A 128 -9.67 -0.57 -5.05
N GLY A 129 -10.45 -1.23 -5.89
CA GLY A 129 -11.87 -1.43 -5.65
C GLY A 129 -12.81 -0.46 -6.36
N GLY A 130 -12.39 0.15 -7.48
CA GLY A 130 -13.33 0.94 -8.25
C GLY A 130 -12.83 1.38 -9.62
N ASP A 131 -13.73 1.47 -10.56
CA ASP A 131 -13.53 2.21 -11.79
C ASP A 131 -13.95 3.67 -11.52
N GLY A 132 -12.99 4.49 -11.08
CA GLY A 132 -13.22 5.89 -10.77
C GLY A 132 -13.47 6.68 -12.04
N GLY A 133 -14.70 6.93 -12.35
CA GLY A 133 -15.07 8.06 -13.18
C GLY A 133 -14.84 9.34 -12.38
N SER A 134 -13.97 10.21 -12.86
CA SER A 134 -13.73 11.55 -12.32
C SER A 134 -14.84 12.53 -12.66
N ASP A 135 -16.03 12.07 -12.99
CA ASP A 135 -17.12 12.96 -13.35
C ASP A 135 -18.11 13.08 -12.19
N ALA A 136 -18.11 14.27 -11.63
CA ALA A 136 -19.24 14.81 -10.93
C ALA A 136 -20.43 14.88 -11.91
N GLY A 137 -21.03 13.74 -12.16
CA GLY A 137 -22.33 13.73 -12.81
C GLY A 137 -23.31 14.43 -11.89
N THR A 138 -23.73 15.61 -12.26
CA THR A 138 -25.01 16.17 -11.86
C THR A 138 -26.10 15.27 -12.46
N GLY A 139 -26.20 14.05 -11.99
CA GLY A 139 -27.22 13.07 -12.42
C GLY A 139 -28.30 13.03 -11.37
N ALA A 140 -29.13 14.04 -11.34
CA ALA A 140 -30.48 13.89 -10.87
C ALA A 140 -31.27 13.20 -11.99
N ASP A 141 -31.17 11.89 -12.11
CA ASP A 141 -32.16 11.12 -12.88
C ASP A 141 -32.77 10.05 -11.96
N GLY A 142 -34.02 10.28 -11.62
CA GLY A 142 -34.93 9.28 -11.14
C GLY A 142 -35.09 9.12 -9.64
N ALA A 143 -35.59 10.13 -8.96
CA ALA A 143 -36.40 9.92 -7.77
C ALA A 143 -37.58 10.89 -7.81
N ASP A 144 -38.71 10.37 -8.12
CA ASP A 144 -40.01 11.05 -7.99
C ASP A 144 -40.21 11.55 -6.55
N GLY A 145 -40.43 12.86 -6.43
CA GLY A 145 -41.26 13.47 -5.40
C GLY A 145 -40.76 13.52 -3.97
N VAL A 146 -39.62 14.21 -3.72
CA VAL A 146 -39.35 14.77 -2.39
C VAL A 146 -38.88 16.21 -2.55
N ASP A 147 -39.49 17.09 -1.75
CA ASP A 147 -39.38 18.54 -1.74
C ASP A 147 -37.90 19.03 -1.82
N SER A 148 -37.61 19.82 -2.85
CA SER A 148 -36.28 20.06 -3.40
C SER A 148 -35.50 21.21 -2.76
N SER A 149 -35.82 21.68 -1.55
CA SER A 149 -35.18 22.87 -0.98
C SER A 149 -33.92 22.63 -0.14
N GLU A 150 -33.78 21.47 0.51
CA GLU A 150 -32.60 21.15 1.33
C GLU A 150 -31.62 20.16 0.67
N ALA A 151 -32.06 19.31 -0.27
CA ALA A 151 -31.21 18.36 -0.99
C ALA A 151 -30.22 19.02 -1.97
N ALA A 152 -30.39 20.31 -2.27
CA ALA A 152 -29.58 21.08 -3.21
C ALA A 152 -28.18 21.47 -2.70
N GLU A 153 -27.78 21.11 -1.48
CA GLU A 153 -26.51 21.57 -0.86
C GLU A 153 -25.36 20.56 -0.92
N ALA A 154 -25.57 19.31 -1.30
CA ALA A 154 -24.55 18.29 -1.35
C ALA A 154 -24.19 17.88 -2.79
N ARG A 155 -22.90 17.59 -3.02
CA ARG A 155 -22.41 16.93 -4.25
C ARG A 155 -22.32 15.45 -4.03
N CYS A 156 -22.70 14.68 -5.05
CA CYS A 156 -22.66 13.23 -5.02
C CYS A 156 -21.59 12.72 -6.01
N PHE A 157 -20.68 11.87 -5.53
CA PHE A 157 -19.67 11.21 -6.33
C PHE A 157 -19.89 9.70 -6.24
N SER A 158 -19.91 9.00 -7.37
CA SER A 158 -20.17 7.56 -7.38
C SER A 158 -19.14 6.80 -8.21
N TRP A 159 -18.85 5.58 -7.79
CA TRP A 159 -18.04 4.61 -8.53
C TRP A 159 -18.49 3.19 -8.21
N SER A 160 -18.07 2.25 -9.04
CA SER A 160 -18.46 0.84 -8.90
C SER A 160 -17.22 -0.03 -8.74
N GLY A 161 -17.34 -1.09 -7.94
CA GLY A 161 -16.33 -2.12 -7.75
C GLY A 161 -16.91 -3.53 -7.97
N GLY A 162 -16.05 -4.49 -8.23
CA GLY A 162 -16.45 -5.90 -8.41
C GLY A 162 -16.76 -6.57 -7.08
N CYS A 163 -15.91 -6.37 -6.07
CA CYS A 163 -16.13 -6.92 -4.74
C CYS A 163 -15.74 -5.93 -3.63
N VAL A 164 -16.22 -6.21 -2.44
CA VAL A 164 -15.86 -5.55 -1.17
C VAL A 164 -15.79 -6.60 -0.07
N GLY A 165 -14.76 -6.55 0.73
CA GLY A 165 -14.55 -7.48 1.85
C GLY A 165 -13.89 -6.79 3.05
N PRO A 166 -13.62 -7.52 4.13
CA PRO A 166 -13.00 -6.97 5.33
C PRO A 166 -11.63 -6.33 5.08
N GLN A 167 -10.92 -6.77 4.05
CA GLN A 167 -9.60 -6.28 3.67
C GLN A 167 -9.65 -5.09 2.70
N THR A 168 -10.83 -4.71 2.21
CA THR A 168 -10.96 -3.61 1.25
C THR A 168 -10.62 -2.29 1.93
N CYS A 169 -9.57 -1.62 1.42
CA CYS A 169 -9.11 -0.34 1.91
C CYS A 169 -8.85 0.61 0.74
N SER A 170 -9.50 1.76 0.76
CA SER A 170 -9.34 2.82 -0.24
C SER A 170 -9.08 4.15 0.46
N ALA A 171 -8.44 5.07 -0.26
CA ALA A 171 -8.30 6.45 0.19
C ALA A 171 -8.98 7.38 -0.80
N LEU A 172 -9.61 8.42 -0.29
CA LEU A 172 -10.27 9.44 -1.08
C LEU A 172 -9.54 10.77 -0.90
N LEU A 173 -9.12 11.36 -2.00
CA LEU A 173 -8.53 12.69 -2.01
C LEU A 173 -9.61 13.69 -2.45
N LEU A 174 -9.98 14.57 -1.54
CA LEU A 174 -11.00 15.59 -1.79
C LEU A 174 -10.30 16.86 -2.29
N HIS A 175 -10.66 17.34 -3.46
CA HIS A 175 -10.15 18.58 -4.03
C HIS A 175 -11.18 19.69 -3.83
N PRO A 176 -10.77 20.87 -3.39
CA PRO A 176 -11.68 22.00 -3.29
C PRO A 176 -12.15 22.46 -4.69
N ALA A 177 -13.34 23.03 -4.76
CA ALA A 177 -13.83 23.68 -5.98
C ALA A 177 -12.89 24.83 -6.38
N SER A 178 -12.61 24.95 -7.69
CA SER A 178 -11.63 25.90 -8.24
C SER A 178 -12.09 27.37 -8.17
N ASP A 179 -13.32 27.64 -7.79
CA ASP A 179 -13.89 28.98 -7.74
C ASP A 179 -13.33 29.77 -6.54
N LYS A 180 -12.29 30.54 -6.83
CA LYS A 180 -11.59 31.40 -5.86
C LYS A 180 -12.51 32.45 -5.18
N ARG A 181 -13.68 32.72 -5.76
CA ARG A 181 -14.64 33.71 -5.23
C ARG A 181 -15.54 33.19 -4.11
N LYS A 182 -15.62 31.85 -3.93
CA LYS A 182 -16.48 31.20 -2.94
C LYS A 182 -15.72 30.52 -1.80
N ARG A 183 -14.48 30.90 -1.53
CA ARG A 183 -13.70 30.40 -0.39
C ARG A 183 -14.24 31.03 0.92
N GLY A 184 -15.50 30.81 1.21
CA GLY A 184 -16.00 30.91 2.58
C GLY A 184 -15.60 29.64 3.32
N ALA A 185 -15.01 29.78 4.51
CA ALA A 185 -14.91 28.64 5.43
C ALA A 185 -16.28 27.98 5.57
N PRO A 186 -16.37 26.63 5.70
CA PRO A 186 -17.65 25.97 5.92
C PRO A 186 -18.39 26.68 7.06
N ARG A 187 -19.63 27.08 6.80
CA ARG A 187 -20.47 27.77 7.78
C ARG A 187 -20.77 26.82 8.94
N GLY A 188 -19.87 26.63 9.86
CA GLY A 188 -20.10 25.75 11.00
C GLY A 188 -18.86 25.06 11.55
N GLY A 189 -17.67 25.33 11.00
CA GLY A 189 -16.41 24.76 11.50
C GLY A 189 -16.23 23.26 11.28
N ALA A 190 -17.12 22.60 10.55
CA ALA A 190 -17.01 21.17 10.25
C ALA A 190 -17.53 20.83 8.85
N VAL A 191 -16.94 19.81 8.23
CA VAL A 191 -17.41 19.17 6.98
C VAL A 191 -18.03 17.83 7.31
N VAL A 192 -19.25 17.60 6.82
CA VAL A 192 -19.93 16.30 6.92
C VAL A 192 -19.78 15.57 5.61
N LEU A 193 -19.27 14.35 5.68
CA LEU A 193 -19.16 13.41 4.57
C LEU A 193 -20.01 12.19 4.87
N GLN A 194 -20.76 11.72 3.89
CA GLN A 194 -21.51 10.47 4.02
C GLN A 194 -21.11 9.51 2.91
N MET A 195 -20.61 8.35 3.29
CA MET A 195 -20.28 7.25 2.39
C MET A 195 -21.37 6.21 2.46
N CYS A 196 -21.98 5.92 1.33
CA CYS A 196 -22.93 4.82 1.14
C CYS A 196 -22.25 3.73 0.31
N VAL A 197 -22.26 2.48 0.79
CA VAL A 197 -21.75 1.32 0.06
C VAL A 197 -22.88 0.30 -0.07
N GLU A 198 -23.34 0.11 -1.28
CA GLU A 198 -24.32 -0.92 -1.62
C GLU A 198 -23.59 -2.13 -2.24
N TYR A 199 -23.93 -3.33 -1.82
CA TYR A 199 -23.37 -4.56 -2.37
C TYR A 199 -24.33 -5.74 -2.20
N ARG A 200 -24.13 -6.80 -2.99
CA ARG A 200 -24.79 -8.09 -2.81
C ARG A 200 -23.93 -8.97 -1.93
N HIS A 201 -24.47 -9.40 -0.80
CA HIS A 201 -23.79 -10.37 0.07
C HIS A 201 -23.75 -11.76 -0.61
N ALA A 202 -22.78 -12.59 -0.25
CA ALA A 202 -22.64 -13.94 -0.79
C ALA A 202 -23.92 -14.78 -0.61
N ALA A 203 -24.61 -14.64 0.52
CA ALA A 203 -25.93 -15.24 0.78
C ALA A 203 -27.08 -14.70 -0.09
N GLY A 204 -26.82 -13.84 -1.09
CA GLY A 204 -27.79 -13.35 -2.07
C GLY A 204 -28.54 -12.06 -1.71
N GLY A 205 -28.51 -11.60 -0.46
CA GLY A 205 -29.17 -10.38 -0.02
C GLY A 205 -28.42 -9.11 -0.44
N ARG A 206 -29.15 -8.04 -0.80
CA ARG A 206 -28.56 -6.70 -0.94
C ARG A 206 -28.38 -6.07 0.43
N ARG A 207 -27.22 -5.43 0.63
CA ARG A 207 -26.88 -4.71 1.85
C ARG A 207 -26.44 -3.30 1.51
N LEU A 208 -26.86 -2.35 2.35
CA LEU A 208 -26.44 -0.96 2.31
C LEU A 208 -25.73 -0.62 3.62
N ARG A 209 -24.50 -0.17 3.51
CA ARG A 209 -23.74 0.39 4.63
C ARG A 209 -23.64 1.90 4.46
N VAL A 210 -24.09 2.64 5.46
CA VAL A 210 -23.98 4.09 5.51
C VAL A 210 -23.01 4.48 6.62
N THR A 211 -22.01 5.28 6.28
CA THR A 211 -21.02 5.81 7.23
C THR A 211 -21.00 7.32 7.11
N THR A 212 -21.30 8.03 8.19
CA THR A 212 -21.24 9.49 8.24
C THR A 212 -20.04 9.93 9.07
N LEU A 213 -19.25 10.84 8.53
CA LEU A 213 -18.08 11.41 9.16
C LEU A 213 -18.27 12.92 9.27
N GLN A 214 -18.01 13.45 10.47
CA GLN A 214 -17.91 14.88 10.68
C GLN A 214 -16.43 15.23 10.92
N LEU A 215 -15.88 16.05 10.05
CA LEU A 215 -14.49 16.46 10.07
C LEU A 215 -14.40 17.93 10.49
N PRO A 216 -13.68 18.26 11.57
CA PRO A 216 -13.45 19.65 11.94
C PRO A 216 -12.62 20.35 10.86
N CYS A 217 -13.00 21.56 10.50
CA CYS A 217 -12.27 22.39 9.55
C CYS A 217 -11.46 23.43 10.29
N ALA A 218 -10.19 23.52 9.96
CA ALA A 218 -9.32 24.56 10.48
C ALA A 218 -9.72 25.92 9.91
N PRO A 219 -9.75 26.98 10.73
CA PRO A 219 -9.94 28.33 10.23
C PRO A 219 -8.84 28.70 9.21
N PRO A 220 -9.15 29.47 8.15
CA PRO A 220 -8.18 29.82 7.10
C PRO A 220 -6.96 30.62 7.61
N GLN A 221 -7.09 31.24 8.78
CA GLN A 221 -6.04 32.06 9.40
C GLN A 221 -5.03 31.26 10.19
N LEU A 222 -5.27 29.95 10.44
CA LEU A 222 -4.34 29.11 11.16
C LEU A 222 -3.04 28.96 10.37
N LEU A 223 -1.93 29.18 11.07
CA LEU A 223 -0.59 28.92 10.52
C LEU A 223 -0.38 27.40 10.33
N PRO A 224 0.39 27.00 9.32
CA PRO A 224 0.66 25.57 9.08
C PRO A 224 1.17 24.81 10.31
N ALA A 225 2.02 25.43 11.13
CA ALA A 225 2.53 24.85 12.37
C ALA A 225 1.43 24.55 13.41
N GLN A 226 0.34 25.29 13.41
CA GLN A 226 -0.80 25.07 14.32
C GLN A 226 -1.66 23.87 13.90
N LEU A 227 -1.48 23.35 12.67
CA LEU A 227 -2.12 22.13 12.18
C LEU A 227 -1.37 20.85 12.57
N LEU A 228 -0.13 20.96 13.05
CA LEU A 228 0.71 19.81 13.42
C LEU A 228 0.05 18.84 14.41
N PRO A 229 -0.68 19.28 15.45
CA PRO A 229 -1.34 18.34 16.37
C PRO A 229 -2.35 17.42 15.70
N ALA A 230 -2.96 17.85 14.59
CA ALA A 230 -3.92 17.07 13.82
C ALA A 230 -3.26 16.19 12.73
N LEU A 231 -1.96 16.34 12.49
CA LEU A 231 -1.25 15.58 11.47
C LEU A 231 -1.05 14.12 11.92
N ASP A 232 -1.62 13.19 11.15
CA ASP A 232 -1.26 11.78 11.19
C ASP A 232 -0.19 11.50 10.12
N GLN A 233 1.07 11.44 10.53
CA GLN A 233 2.19 11.22 9.62
C GLN A 233 2.18 9.84 8.96
N GLN A 234 1.58 8.84 9.60
CA GLN A 234 1.48 7.48 9.05
C GLN A 234 0.43 7.42 7.93
N ALA A 235 -0.76 7.97 8.18
CA ALA A 235 -1.78 8.10 7.15
C ALA A 235 -1.29 8.98 5.98
N ALA A 236 -0.60 10.09 6.27
CA ALA A 236 0.01 10.95 5.25
C ALA A 236 1.06 10.20 4.40
N ALA A 237 1.93 9.39 5.02
CA ALA A 237 2.92 8.57 4.31
C ALA A 237 2.26 7.55 3.37
N VAL A 238 1.17 6.91 3.80
CA VAL A 238 0.42 5.96 2.96
C VAL A 238 -0.29 6.67 1.81
N LEU A 239 -0.90 7.82 2.07
CA LEU A 239 -1.49 8.65 1.02
C LEU A 239 -0.44 9.04 -0.02
N LEU A 240 0.72 9.53 0.40
CA LEU A 240 1.84 9.87 -0.47
C LEU A 240 2.38 8.65 -1.23
N THR A 241 2.40 7.48 -0.60
CA THR A 241 2.76 6.22 -1.26
C THR A 241 1.81 5.93 -2.42
N ARG A 242 0.50 5.96 -2.19
CA ARG A 242 -0.51 5.70 -3.23
C ARG A 242 -0.45 6.73 -4.36
N MET A 243 -0.31 8.01 -4.03
CA MET A 243 -0.14 9.08 -5.02
C MET A 243 1.13 8.90 -5.86
N THR A 244 2.25 8.52 -5.24
CA THR A 244 3.52 8.27 -5.92
C THR A 244 3.40 7.07 -6.87
N VAL A 245 2.80 5.97 -6.41
CA VAL A 245 2.53 4.78 -7.23
C VAL A 245 1.66 5.12 -8.44
N GLN A 246 0.59 5.89 -8.23
CA GLN A 246 -0.30 6.31 -9.32
C GLN A 246 0.42 7.23 -10.33
N LYS A 247 1.27 8.15 -9.86
CA LYS A 247 2.09 9.01 -10.73
C LYS A 247 3.13 8.21 -11.50
N ALA A 248 3.79 7.25 -10.84
CA ALA A 248 4.78 6.39 -11.47
C ALA A 248 4.21 5.47 -12.57
N ALA A 249 2.89 5.27 -12.58
CA ALA A 249 2.20 4.52 -13.63
C ALA A 249 1.81 5.37 -14.85
N LYS A 250 1.94 6.71 -14.78
CA LYS A 250 1.61 7.67 -15.86
C LYS A 250 2.85 8.02 -16.68
N ALA A 251 2.64 8.79 -17.76
CA ALA A 251 3.73 9.38 -18.54
C ALA A 251 4.66 10.22 -17.66
N GLY A 252 5.99 10.10 -17.86
CA GLY A 252 7.00 10.70 -16.98
C GLY A 252 7.57 9.73 -15.94
N GLY A 253 6.83 8.66 -15.63
CA GLY A 253 7.33 7.48 -14.92
C GLY A 253 7.83 7.74 -13.50
N VAL A 254 8.78 6.90 -13.11
CA VAL A 254 9.34 6.86 -11.76
C VAL A 254 10.11 8.13 -11.41
N ASP A 255 10.94 8.65 -12.31
CA ASP A 255 11.82 9.80 -12.02
C ASP A 255 11.02 11.08 -11.76
N GLU A 256 9.95 11.30 -12.53
CA GLU A 256 9.09 12.46 -12.31
C GLU A 256 8.31 12.33 -10.99
N SER A 257 7.83 11.12 -10.67
CA SER A 257 7.14 10.85 -9.41
C SER A 257 8.04 11.08 -8.20
N LEU A 258 9.33 10.71 -8.28
CA LEU A 258 10.31 10.95 -7.24
C LEU A 258 10.64 12.44 -7.08
N ARG A 259 10.86 13.17 -8.19
CA ARG A 259 11.06 14.63 -8.16
C ARG A 259 9.86 15.37 -7.57
N TRP A 260 8.65 14.91 -7.87
CA TRP A 260 7.44 15.45 -7.26
C TRP A 260 7.40 15.19 -5.75
N LEU A 261 7.73 13.98 -5.33
CA LEU A 261 7.76 13.59 -3.91
C LEU A 261 8.78 14.42 -3.11
N ASP A 262 9.98 14.62 -3.67
CA ASP A 262 11.02 15.43 -3.06
C ASP A 262 10.59 16.88 -2.88
N ARG A 263 10.05 17.50 -3.94
CA ARG A 263 9.53 18.87 -3.86
C ARG A 263 8.43 19.02 -2.83
N LEU A 264 7.55 18.01 -2.74
CA LEU A 264 6.46 18.02 -1.77
C LEU A 264 7.01 17.92 -0.34
N LEU A 265 7.96 17.01 -0.09
CA LEU A 265 8.57 16.83 1.23
C LEU A 265 9.32 18.10 1.67
N ILE A 266 10.11 18.69 0.78
CA ILE A 266 10.83 19.95 1.07
C ILE A 266 9.82 21.06 1.45
N ARG A 267 8.77 21.27 0.65
CA ARG A 267 7.75 22.29 0.94
C ARG A 267 7.01 22.04 2.26
N LEU A 268 6.69 20.78 2.53
CA LEU A 268 6.05 20.39 3.79
C LEU A 268 6.94 20.73 4.98
N MET A 269 8.24 20.41 4.90
CA MET A 269 9.20 20.73 5.95
C MET A 269 9.42 22.25 6.08
N GLN A 270 9.51 22.98 4.98
CA GLN A 270 9.61 24.44 5.01
C GLN A 270 8.42 25.11 5.69
N SER A 271 7.23 24.50 5.59
CA SER A 271 6.00 25.02 6.19
C SER A 271 5.79 24.62 7.65
N LEU A 272 6.34 23.46 8.07
CA LEU A 272 5.99 22.85 9.37
C LEU A 272 7.18 22.77 10.34
N CYS A 273 8.42 22.90 9.87
CA CYS A 273 9.62 22.84 10.71
C CYS A 273 10.14 24.23 11.03
N GLU A 274 10.78 24.34 12.20
CA GLU A 274 11.57 25.52 12.55
C GLU A 274 12.97 25.35 12.00
N TYR A 275 13.51 26.39 11.33
CA TYR A 275 14.88 26.41 10.82
C TYR A 275 15.40 27.83 10.56
N ARG A 276 16.72 27.98 10.46
CA ARG A 276 17.37 29.22 10.01
C ARG A 276 17.83 29.04 8.56
N LYS A 277 17.51 30.02 7.72
CA LYS A 277 17.91 30.02 6.32
C LYS A 277 19.45 29.90 6.22
N GLY A 278 19.92 28.99 5.38
CA GLY A 278 21.35 28.73 5.14
C GLY A 278 22.05 27.81 6.14
N ASP A 279 21.41 27.43 7.25
CA ASP A 279 22.02 26.52 8.25
C ASP A 279 21.22 25.21 8.44
N PRO A 280 21.61 24.13 7.77
CA PRO A 280 20.91 22.83 7.87
C PRO A 280 20.88 22.21 9.27
N ARG A 281 21.81 22.63 10.17
CA ARG A 281 21.88 22.07 11.53
C ARG A 281 20.76 22.57 12.43
N THR A 282 20.09 23.64 12.01
CA THR A 282 19.01 24.25 12.77
C THR A 282 17.62 23.68 12.45
N VAL A 283 17.54 22.75 11.49
CA VAL A 283 16.24 22.13 11.13
C VAL A 283 15.77 21.24 12.28
N MET A 284 14.66 21.64 12.89
CA MET A 284 14.01 20.88 13.96
C MET A 284 12.75 20.20 13.45
N LEU A 285 12.76 18.87 13.43
CA LEU A 285 11.61 18.06 13.07
C LEU A 285 10.63 17.99 14.25
N PRO A 286 9.40 18.47 14.10
CA PRO A 286 8.38 18.26 15.13
C PRO A 286 8.08 16.77 15.31
N PRO A 287 7.70 16.30 16.50
CA PRO A 287 7.43 14.88 16.76
C PRO A 287 6.40 14.27 15.80
N ARG A 288 5.37 15.05 15.42
CA ARG A 288 4.33 14.63 14.47
C ARG A 288 4.80 14.51 13.01
N LEU A 289 6.03 14.91 12.70
CA LEU A 289 6.64 14.83 11.36
C LEU A 289 7.93 13.98 11.35
N SER A 290 8.39 13.54 12.51
CA SER A 290 9.71 12.94 12.70
C SER A 290 9.94 11.65 11.90
N GLN A 291 8.90 10.86 11.66
CA GLN A 291 8.99 9.58 10.93
C GLN A 291 8.81 9.73 9.42
N LEU A 292 8.08 10.76 8.97
CA LEU A 292 7.69 10.90 7.57
C LEU A 292 8.89 10.92 6.60
N PRO A 293 9.98 11.68 6.84
CA PRO A 293 11.14 11.65 5.94
C PRO A 293 11.78 10.26 5.81
N GLY A 294 11.86 9.52 6.92
CA GLY A 294 12.38 8.13 6.93
C GLY A 294 11.48 7.17 6.14
N ILE A 295 10.17 7.25 6.31
CA ILE A 295 9.21 6.42 5.57
C ILE A 295 9.33 6.71 4.05
N LEU A 296 9.40 7.99 3.66
CA LEU A 296 9.55 8.37 2.25
C LEU A 296 10.90 7.98 1.66
N PHE A 297 11.97 7.98 2.47
CA PHE A 297 13.25 7.40 2.08
C PHE A 297 13.10 5.91 1.72
N HIS A 298 12.42 5.13 2.56
CA HIS A 298 12.18 3.71 2.29
C HIS A 298 11.24 3.49 1.09
N LEU A 299 10.22 4.35 0.90
CA LEU A 299 9.36 4.32 -0.28
C LEU A 299 10.15 4.41 -1.58
N ARG A 300 11.13 5.33 -1.67
CA ARG A 300 11.99 5.50 -2.86
C ARG A 300 12.72 4.22 -3.24
N ARG A 301 13.02 3.37 -2.27
CA ARG A 301 13.78 2.12 -2.40
C ARG A 301 12.87 0.89 -2.49
N SER A 302 11.56 1.05 -2.26
CA SER A 302 10.62 -0.05 -2.30
C SER A 302 10.42 -0.61 -3.71
N GLY A 303 10.05 -1.87 -3.84
CA GLY A 303 9.74 -2.51 -5.12
C GLY A 303 8.56 -1.88 -5.87
N ALA A 304 7.77 -1.00 -5.22
CA ALA A 304 6.73 -0.23 -5.89
C ALA A 304 7.27 0.90 -6.77
N ILE A 305 8.46 1.43 -6.45
CA ILE A 305 9.08 2.58 -7.10
C ILE A 305 10.39 2.20 -7.79
N ARG A 306 11.30 1.54 -7.08
CA ARG A 306 12.59 1.13 -7.66
C ARG A 306 12.36 0.01 -8.67
N THR A 307 12.58 0.29 -9.94
CA THR A 307 12.43 -0.66 -11.06
C THR A 307 13.73 -1.38 -11.41
N SER A 308 14.88 -0.80 -11.03
CA SER A 308 16.19 -1.42 -11.25
C SER A 308 16.36 -2.69 -10.40
N GLY A 309 16.64 -3.80 -11.05
CA GLY A 309 16.79 -5.11 -10.41
C GLY A 309 15.48 -5.73 -9.89
N THR A 310 14.34 -5.20 -10.33
CA THR A 310 13.01 -5.70 -9.97
C THR A 310 12.26 -6.03 -11.26
N SER A 311 11.62 -7.21 -11.34
CA SER A 311 10.82 -7.56 -12.50
C SER A 311 9.54 -6.71 -12.60
N PRO A 312 8.95 -6.57 -13.80
CA PRO A 312 7.67 -5.89 -13.97
C PRO A 312 6.55 -6.50 -13.14
N ASP A 313 6.44 -7.80 -13.07
CA ASP A 313 5.41 -8.50 -12.32
C ASP A 313 5.58 -8.28 -10.81
N LEU A 314 6.81 -8.30 -10.32
CA LEU A 314 7.08 -7.98 -8.91
C LEU A 314 6.74 -6.52 -8.58
N THR A 315 7.06 -5.58 -9.48
CA THR A 315 6.65 -4.18 -9.33
C THR A 315 5.12 -4.03 -9.33
N ALA A 316 4.43 -4.75 -10.22
CA ALA A 316 2.97 -4.76 -10.26
C ALA A 316 2.36 -5.29 -8.96
N ALA A 317 2.89 -6.38 -8.42
CA ALA A 317 2.47 -6.95 -7.15
C ALA A 317 2.65 -5.94 -5.98
N PHE A 318 3.82 -5.28 -5.89
CA PHE A 318 4.05 -4.24 -4.88
C PHE A 318 3.08 -3.06 -5.01
N ARG A 319 2.80 -2.60 -6.25
CA ARG A 319 1.87 -1.49 -6.50
C ARG A 319 0.43 -1.85 -6.16
N LEU A 320 -0.01 -3.05 -6.47
CA LEU A 320 -1.33 -3.55 -6.09
C LEU A 320 -1.48 -3.58 -4.57
N LEU A 321 -0.51 -4.15 -3.86
CA LEU A 321 -0.51 -4.17 -2.39
C LEU A 321 -0.50 -2.76 -1.80
N ALA A 322 0.40 -1.87 -2.23
CA ALA A 322 0.47 -0.49 -1.74
C ALA A 322 -0.84 0.28 -1.95
N SER A 323 -1.61 -0.08 -2.99
CA SER A 323 -2.89 0.55 -3.32
C SER A 323 -4.07 0.02 -2.50
N SER A 324 -4.00 -1.20 -1.96
CA SER A 324 -5.14 -1.90 -1.33
C SER A 324 -4.98 -2.19 0.17
N LEU A 325 -3.76 -2.22 0.69
CA LEU A 325 -3.50 -2.56 2.09
C LEU A 325 -3.94 -1.45 3.05
N SER A 326 -4.20 -1.83 4.31
CA SER A 326 -4.43 -0.89 5.42
C SER A 326 -3.22 0.04 5.63
N VAL A 327 -3.40 1.09 6.43
CA VAL A 327 -2.31 2.03 6.77
C VAL A 327 -1.11 1.27 7.35
N TYR A 328 -1.34 0.45 8.39
CA TYR A 328 -0.28 -0.31 9.03
C TYR A 328 0.46 -1.24 8.07
N ASN A 329 -0.26 -2.05 7.31
CA ASN A 329 0.33 -3.01 6.38
C ASN A 329 1.08 -2.34 5.22
N THR A 330 0.59 -1.19 4.74
CA THR A 330 1.31 -0.40 3.73
C THR A 330 2.62 0.16 4.27
N LEU A 331 2.64 0.60 5.54
CA LEU A 331 3.88 1.07 6.17
C LEU A 331 4.90 -0.05 6.28
N VAL A 332 4.52 -1.25 6.73
CA VAL A 332 5.42 -2.40 6.80
C VAL A 332 5.91 -2.83 5.41
N LEU A 333 5.07 -2.75 4.38
CA LEU A 333 5.46 -3.02 2.98
C LEU A 333 6.51 -2.03 2.48
N VAL A 334 6.40 -0.76 2.85
CA VAL A 334 7.30 0.33 2.43
C VAL A 334 8.57 0.36 3.26
N GLN A 335 8.41 0.36 4.57
CA GLN A 335 9.48 0.38 5.57
C GLN A 335 9.38 -0.88 6.43
N PRO A 336 10.13 -1.96 6.09
CA PRO A 336 10.15 -3.18 6.89
C PRO A 336 10.46 -2.91 8.36
N THR A 337 9.91 -3.75 9.23
CA THR A 337 10.19 -3.70 10.68
C THR A 337 11.27 -4.72 11.01
N LEU A 338 12.29 -4.31 11.77
CA LEU A 338 13.35 -5.16 12.25
C LEU A 338 13.28 -5.27 13.77
N LEU A 339 13.21 -6.49 14.27
CA LEU A 339 13.20 -6.82 15.69
C LEU A 339 14.44 -7.64 16.04
N GLY A 340 15.06 -7.32 17.16
CA GLY A 340 16.20 -8.05 17.71
C GLY A 340 15.83 -8.82 18.95
N TYR A 341 16.36 -10.03 19.09
CA TYR A 341 16.23 -10.91 20.25
C TYR A 341 17.60 -11.20 20.80
N ASP A 342 17.85 -10.78 22.03
CA ASP A 342 19.11 -10.94 22.75
C ASP A 342 18.96 -12.00 23.85
N VAL A 343 20.02 -12.81 24.08
CA VAL A 343 20.02 -13.83 25.14
C VAL A 343 19.86 -13.17 26.50
N GLY A 344 18.97 -13.70 27.34
CA GLY A 344 18.70 -13.17 28.68
C GLY A 344 17.79 -11.93 28.73
N ARG A 345 17.31 -11.45 27.60
CA ARG A 345 16.26 -10.42 27.53
C ARG A 345 14.92 -11.04 27.22
N THR A 346 13.88 -10.55 27.87
CA THR A 346 12.49 -10.88 27.56
C THR A 346 11.94 -9.91 26.53
N GLY A 347 11.33 -10.44 25.45
CA GLY A 347 10.71 -9.66 24.39
C GLY A 347 11.67 -9.18 23.30
N ALA A 348 11.08 -8.69 22.21
CA ALA A 348 11.77 -8.17 21.06
C ALA A 348 12.13 -6.68 21.23
N THR A 349 13.29 -6.28 20.72
CA THR A 349 13.72 -4.88 20.69
C THR A 349 13.63 -4.35 19.26
N PRO A 350 12.91 -3.24 18.96
CA PRO A 350 12.93 -2.61 17.66
C PRO A 350 14.32 -2.10 17.31
N LEU A 351 14.78 -2.39 16.09
CA LEU A 351 16.11 -2.03 15.59
C LEU A 351 16.01 -1.22 14.29
N PRO A 352 17.02 -0.37 14.02
CA PRO A 352 17.09 0.31 12.73
C PRO A 352 17.37 -0.69 11.61
N LEU A 353 16.85 -0.39 10.39
CA LEU A 353 17.15 -1.14 9.17
C LEU A 353 18.56 -0.80 8.65
N ASP A 354 19.56 -1.28 9.38
CA ASP A 354 20.97 -1.00 9.14
C ASP A 354 21.81 -2.27 9.40
N GLY A 355 22.89 -2.46 8.64
CA GLY A 355 23.83 -3.57 8.82
C GLY A 355 24.44 -3.64 10.21
N ARG A 356 24.54 -2.51 10.93
CA ARG A 356 25.00 -2.44 12.33
C ARG A 356 24.10 -3.17 13.32
N SER A 357 22.85 -3.47 12.93
CA SER A 357 21.93 -4.26 13.74
C SER A 357 22.29 -5.76 13.80
N ILE A 358 23.17 -6.21 12.90
CA ILE A 358 23.67 -7.59 12.88
C ILE A 358 24.80 -7.71 13.90
N THR A 359 24.56 -8.46 15.00
CA THR A 359 25.55 -8.75 16.05
C THR A 359 25.65 -10.25 16.31
N PRO A 360 26.79 -10.75 16.86
CA PRO A 360 27.00 -12.18 17.05
C PRO A 360 26.07 -12.83 18.09
N ASP A 361 25.54 -12.05 19.01
CA ASP A 361 24.73 -12.48 20.18
C ASP A 361 23.22 -12.27 19.97
N ARG A 362 22.80 -12.00 18.72
CA ARG A 362 21.44 -11.61 18.41
C ARG A 362 20.81 -12.44 17.30
N SER A 363 19.51 -12.73 17.43
CA SER A 363 18.64 -13.16 16.33
C SER A 363 17.80 -11.98 15.84
N LEU A 364 17.59 -11.91 14.55
CA LEU A 364 16.87 -10.82 13.89
C LEU A 364 15.60 -11.34 13.22
N LEU A 365 14.46 -10.72 13.50
CA LEU A 365 13.20 -10.95 12.80
C LEU A 365 12.86 -9.72 11.95
N LEU A 366 12.87 -9.92 10.64
CA LEU A 366 12.48 -8.90 9.66
C LEU A 366 11.07 -9.20 9.15
N ASP A 367 10.17 -8.24 9.32
CA ASP A 367 8.86 -8.24 8.67
C ASP A 367 8.85 -7.21 7.53
N SER A 368 8.78 -7.67 6.29
CA SER A 368 8.66 -6.85 5.09
C SER A 368 7.27 -6.97 4.43
N PHE A 369 6.27 -7.39 5.17
CA PHE A 369 4.93 -7.72 4.76
C PHE A 369 4.85 -8.98 3.87
N ARG A 370 5.59 -9.05 2.77
CA ARG A 370 5.60 -10.19 1.85
C ARG A 370 6.48 -11.34 2.33
N GLN A 371 7.49 -11.04 3.13
CA GLN A 371 8.41 -12.01 3.71
C GLN A 371 8.58 -11.72 5.19
N VAL A 372 8.57 -12.76 5.99
CA VAL A 372 8.95 -12.74 7.40
C VAL A 372 10.19 -13.60 7.56
N ILE A 373 11.31 -12.98 7.92
CA ILE A 373 12.64 -13.60 7.90
C ILE A 373 13.20 -13.62 9.32
N LEU A 374 13.37 -14.80 9.88
CA LEU A 374 14.08 -15.00 11.14
C LEU A 374 15.50 -15.47 10.85
N CYS A 375 16.48 -14.62 11.15
CA CYS A 375 17.89 -14.88 10.90
C CYS A 375 18.65 -14.96 12.21
N HIS A 376 19.25 -16.10 12.48
CA HIS A 376 20.06 -16.34 13.68
C HIS A 376 21.53 -16.04 13.39
N SER A 377 22.22 -15.44 14.36
CA SER A 377 23.66 -15.34 14.28
C SER A 377 24.28 -16.75 14.28
N ARG A 378 25.45 -16.89 13.66
CA ARG A 378 26.16 -18.17 13.58
C ARG A 378 26.44 -18.76 14.97
N GLN A 379 26.80 -17.90 15.93
CA GLN A 379 27.12 -18.36 17.30
C GLN A 379 25.88 -18.92 17.99
N LEU A 380 24.74 -18.23 17.89
CA LEU A 380 23.49 -18.67 18.49
C LEU A 380 22.95 -19.95 17.83
N ALA A 381 23.03 -20.07 16.51
CA ALA A 381 22.63 -21.28 15.80
C ALA A 381 23.50 -22.48 16.18
N GLN A 382 24.81 -22.30 16.40
CA GLN A 382 25.69 -23.34 16.92
C GLN A 382 25.36 -23.72 18.37
N ALA A 383 25.06 -22.74 19.22
CA ALA A 383 24.66 -22.97 20.61
C ALA A 383 23.34 -23.76 20.70
N GLU A 384 22.35 -23.46 19.84
CA GLU A 384 21.09 -24.22 19.78
C GLU A 384 21.30 -25.68 19.37
N LYS A 385 22.21 -25.94 18.42
CA LYS A 385 22.54 -27.27 17.90
C LYS A 385 23.44 -28.09 18.85
N SER A 386 23.93 -27.51 19.94
CA SER A 386 24.77 -28.21 20.91
C SER A 386 23.97 -29.30 21.64
N LYS A 387 24.68 -30.31 22.22
CA LYS A 387 24.02 -31.38 22.97
C LYS A 387 23.20 -30.88 24.15
N THR A 388 23.61 -29.77 24.75
CA THR A 388 22.96 -29.11 25.91
C THR A 388 22.84 -27.60 25.59
N PRO A 389 21.84 -27.20 24.82
CA PRO A 389 21.66 -25.77 24.50
C PRO A 389 21.38 -24.98 25.80
N PRO A 390 22.01 -23.80 25.97
CA PRO A 390 21.71 -22.91 27.10
C PRO A 390 20.22 -22.55 27.15
N GLU A 391 19.62 -22.56 28.36
CA GLU A 391 18.20 -22.30 28.53
C GLU A 391 17.78 -20.93 28.00
N GLY A 392 18.62 -19.90 28.20
CA GLY A 392 18.38 -18.57 27.66
C GLY A 392 18.33 -18.54 26.13
N VAL A 393 19.13 -19.37 25.45
CA VAL A 393 19.11 -19.49 23.98
C VAL A 393 17.82 -20.16 23.53
N LYS A 394 17.40 -21.26 24.16
CA LYS A 394 16.13 -21.94 23.85
C LYS A 394 14.94 -21.00 24.02
N ALA A 395 14.86 -20.30 25.15
CA ALA A 395 13.77 -19.38 25.44
C ALA A 395 13.71 -18.23 24.38
N MET A 396 14.85 -17.68 24.01
CA MET A 396 14.94 -16.64 22.99
C MET A 396 14.47 -17.14 21.60
N PHE A 397 14.91 -18.34 21.18
CA PHE A 397 14.47 -18.92 19.89
C PHE A 397 12.98 -19.22 19.90
N ALA A 398 12.45 -19.77 21.00
CA ALA A 398 11.02 -20.03 21.14
C ALA A 398 10.20 -18.75 21.02
N GLN A 399 10.64 -17.65 21.67
CA GLN A 399 9.99 -16.35 21.56
C GLN A 399 10.02 -15.81 20.13
N ALA A 400 11.19 -15.82 19.47
CA ALA A 400 11.35 -15.33 18.12
C ALA A 400 10.49 -16.10 17.10
N ARG A 401 10.43 -17.44 17.24
CA ARG A 401 9.57 -18.30 16.42
C ARG A 401 8.08 -18.06 16.67
N ALA A 402 7.69 -17.82 17.93
CA ALA A 402 6.31 -17.49 18.27
C ALA A 402 5.87 -16.16 17.66
N ASP A 403 6.73 -15.14 17.71
CA ASP A 403 6.44 -13.84 17.09
C ASP A 403 6.40 -13.95 15.55
N MET A 404 7.27 -14.76 14.94
CA MET A 404 7.25 -15.07 13.51
C MET A 404 5.94 -15.75 13.10
N ALA A 405 5.50 -16.76 13.84
CA ALA A 405 4.26 -17.48 13.57
C ALA A 405 3.02 -16.58 13.75
N LYS A 406 3.05 -15.64 14.69
CA LYS A 406 2.00 -14.66 14.87
C LYS A 406 1.89 -13.74 13.65
N LEU A 407 3.01 -13.20 13.16
CA LEU A 407 3.03 -12.36 11.96
C LEU A 407 2.52 -13.12 10.73
N GLU A 408 2.90 -14.39 10.58
CA GLU A 408 2.41 -15.25 9.51
C GLU A 408 0.88 -15.41 9.60
N ALA A 409 0.34 -15.70 10.78
CA ALA A 409 -1.09 -15.93 10.98
C ALA A 409 -1.96 -14.70 10.70
N GLU A 410 -1.47 -13.50 10.99
CA GLU A 410 -2.23 -12.24 10.86
C GLU A 410 -2.20 -11.63 9.45
N ARG A 411 -1.32 -12.08 8.55
CA ARG A 411 -1.09 -11.43 7.24
C ARG A 411 -1.97 -12.00 6.13
N PHE A 412 -2.48 -11.09 5.29
CA PHE A 412 -3.10 -11.45 4.02
C PHE A 412 -2.63 -10.50 2.89
N PRO A 413 -2.08 -11.03 1.78
CA PRO A 413 -1.70 -12.43 1.53
C PRO A 413 -0.71 -12.98 2.56
N ALA A 414 -0.70 -14.31 2.75
CA ALA A 414 0.25 -14.97 3.65
C ALA A 414 1.69 -14.72 3.20
N PRO A 415 2.59 -14.31 4.10
CA PRO A 415 3.97 -14.03 3.76
C PRO A 415 4.76 -15.32 3.48
N GLU A 416 5.83 -15.20 2.73
CA GLU A 416 6.87 -16.22 2.70
C GLU A 416 7.63 -16.20 4.03
N VAL A 417 7.66 -17.33 4.75
CA VAL A 417 8.35 -17.47 6.01
C VAL A 417 9.71 -18.11 5.78
N ILE A 418 10.76 -17.45 6.25
CA ILE A 418 12.15 -17.88 6.05
C ILE A 418 12.85 -17.89 7.41
N GLU A 419 13.28 -19.08 7.86
CA GLU A 419 14.23 -19.21 8.97
C GLU A 419 15.60 -19.58 8.41
N CYS A 420 16.64 -18.84 8.81
CA CYS A 420 17.99 -19.02 8.27
C CYS A 420 19.08 -18.66 9.28
N GLU A 421 20.28 -19.07 8.96
CA GLU A 421 21.49 -18.71 9.72
C GLU A 421 22.27 -17.61 8.97
N GLN A 422 22.97 -16.78 9.71
CA GLN A 422 23.90 -15.80 9.17
C GLN A 422 24.92 -16.50 8.25
N TYR A 423 25.22 -15.88 7.10
CA TYR A 423 26.05 -16.42 6.02
C TYR A 423 25.45 -17.61 5.24
N GLY A 424 24.29 -18.09 5.58
CA GLY A 424 23.55 -19.03 4.76
C GLY A 424 22.98 -18.37 3.49
N SER A 425 22.69 -19.16 2.47
CA SER A 425 22.19 -18.63 1.17
C SER A 425 20.93 -17.77 1.29
N LYS A 426 20.05 -18.10 2.24
CA LYS A 426 18.82 -17.34 2.50
C LYS A 426 19.02 -16.07 3.31
N ALA A 427 20.15 -15.91 4.02
CA ALA A 427 20.47 -14.68 4.77
C ALA A 427 20.55 -13.44 3.86
N ARG A 428 20.80 -13.63 2.55
CA ARG A 428 20.80 -12.55 1.55
C ARG A 428 19.51 -11.75 1.54
N TYR A 429 18.35 -12.37 1.78
CA TYR A 429 17.06 -11.68 1.79
C TYR A 429 16.97 -10.64 2.92
N LEU A 430 17.55 -10.94 4.09
CA LEU A 430 17.67 -9.98 5.18
C LEU A 430 18.71 -8.90 4.83
N THR A 431 19.93 -9.30 4.45
CA THR A 431 21.05 -8.36 4.26
C THR A 431 20.76 -7.33 3.16
N GLN A 432 20.08 -7.71 2.06
CA GLN A 432 19.64 -6.80 1.02
C GLN A 432 18.70 -5.69 1.52
N LYS A 433 17.92 -5.94 2.57
CA LYS A 433 17.02 -4.93 3.16
C LYS A 433 17.75 -4.01 4.13
N LEU A 434 18.81 -4.49 4.77
CA LEU A 434 19.63 -3.72 5.72
C LEU A 434 20.67 -2.84 5.03
N HIS A 435 21.14 -3.22 3.84
CA HIS A 435 22.11 -2.43 3.07
C HIS A 435 21.41 -1.42 2.16
N SER A 436 21.92 -0.22 2.12
CA SER A 436 21.46 0.89 1.31
C SER A 436 22.62 1.50 0.53
N ASP A 437 22.40 1.77 -0.77
CA ASP A 437 23.39 2.49 -1.61
C ASP A 437 23.64 3.90 -1.06
N VAL A 438 22.60 4.55 -0.50
CA VAL A 438 22.68 5.83 0.19
C VAL A 438 22.15 5.62 1.61
N PRO A 439 22.94 5.87 2.66
CA PRO A 439 22.47 5.79 4.04
C PRO A 439 21.35 6.81 4.34
N LEU A 440 20.46 6.47 5.28
CA LEU A 440 19.38 7.38 5.71
C LEU A 440 19.93 8.73 6.19
N ASP A 441 21.03 8.72 6.95
CA ASP A 441 21.66 9.94 7.47
C ASP A 441 22.18 10.87 6.36
N GLU A 442 22.64 10.31 5.24
CA GLU A 442 23.06 11.08 4.08
C GLU A 442 21.86 11.70 3.35
N PHE A 443 20.81 10.91 3.17
CA PHE A 443 19.54 11.42 2.62
C PHE A 443 18.99 12.57 3.46
N LEU A 444 18.93 12.43 4.80
CA LEU A 444 18.45 13.47 5.70
C LEU A 444 19.32 14.72 5.64
N ARG A 445 20.63 14.58 5.58
CA ARG A 445 21.56 15.73 5.39
C ARG A 445 21.29 16.48 4.08
N GLY A 446 21.08 15.75 2.99
CA GLY A 446 20.68 16.32 1.69
C GLY A 446 19.34 17.06 1.75
N LEU A 447 18.36 16.43 2.39
CA LEU A 447 17.02 17.00 2.57
C LEU A 447 17.08 18.30 3.41
N TYR A 448 17.79 18.31 4.53
CA TYR A 448 17.92 19.51 5.37
C TYR A 448 18.62 20.66 4.64
N LYS A 449 19.65 20.38 3.82
CA LYS A 449 20.25 21.40 2.95
C LYS A 449 19.23 21.99 1.99
N ALA A 450 18.38 21.17 1.39
CA ALA A 450 17.35 21.63 0.46
C ALA A 450 16.22 22.42 1.14
N VAL A 451 15.93 22.13 2.41
CA VAL A 451 14.91 22.86 3.19
C VAL A 451 15.35 24.29 3.49
N VAL A 452 16.63 24.50 3.79
CA VAL A 452 17.17 25.81 4.21
C VAL A 452 17.66 26.67 3.05
N SER A 453 17.82 26.09 1.85
CA SER A 453 18.16 26.84 0.64
C SER A 453 17.00 27.74 0.16
#